data_b15548e99e3c3e29dc6790d86644d7bb
#
_entry.id   b15548e99e3c3e29dc6790d86644d7bb
#
_cell.length_a   1.000
_cell.length_b   1.000
_cell.length_c   1.000
_cell.angle_alpha   90.00
_cell.angle_beta   90.00
_cell.angle_gamma   90.00
#
_symmetry.space_group_name_H-M   'P 1'
#
loop_
_entity.id
_entity.type
_entity.pdbx_description
1 polymer ?
#
loop_
_entity_poly.entity_id
_entity_poly.type
_entity_poly.pdbx_seq_one_letter_code
_entity_poly.pdbx_strand_id
1 'polypeptide(L)'
;MDLNTRKILSLFASILFTIPVYIILHEGGHALIALSCGARITEFSILGAYMRYEGGTFTALTLSLFYIAGMLLPVLISIAYMLLYRDAAQSVFYRIFSFLFPLILTAPALAWGIVPLLYLSDQAPPGDDVTGFIESSGASPWAVLLGAVLLFAGCLFL
;
A
#
# COMPACT_ATOMS: atom_id res chain seq x y z
N MET A 1 -9.50 0.24 -34.59
CA MET A 1 -9.95 -0.22 -33.23
C MET A 1 -10.92 0.81 -32.71
N ASP A 2 -12.15 0.38 -32.38
CA ASP A 2 -13.17 1.28 -31.87
C ASP A 2 -12.82 1.80 -30.46
N LEU A 3 -13.53 2.84 -30.00
CA LEU A 3 -13.27 3.50 -28.74
C LEU A 3 -13.50 2.57 -27.53
N ASN A 4 -14.48 1.68 -27.61
CA ASN A 4 -14.81 0.77 -26.50
C ASN A 4 -13.71 -0.28 -26.31
N THR A 5 -13.24 -0.88 -27.39
CA THR A 5 -12.10 -1.81 -27.38
C THR A 5 -10.85 -1.14 -26.80
N ARG A 6 -10.57 0.12 -27.17
CA ARG A 6 -9.42 0.88 -26.61
C ARG A 6 -9.56 1.10 -25.10
N LYS A 7 -10.76 1.44 -24.61
CA LYS A 7 -11.02 1.60 -23.17
C LYS A 7 -10.81 0.30 -22.40
N ILE A 8 -11.37 -0.81 -22.91
CA ILE A 8 -11.24 -2.13 -22.27
C ILE A 8 -9.78 -2.57 -22.20
N LEU A 9 -9.04 -2.48 -23.30
CA LEU A 9 -7.62 -2.83 -23.33
C LEU A 9 -6.79 -1.93 -22.41
N SER A 10 -7.10 -0.62 -22.35
CA SER A 10 -6.43 0.32 -21.46
C SER A 10 -6.71 0.00 -19.99
N LEU A 11 -7.93 -0.40 -19.65
CA LEU A 11 -8.32 -0.83 -18.30
C LEU A 11 -7.50 -2.07 -17.89
N PHE A 12 -7.52 -3.12 -18.70
CA PHE A 12 -6.77 -4.34 -18.40
C PHE A 12 -5.26 -4.09 -18.30
N ALA A 13 -4.68 -3.33 -19.23
CA ALA A 13 -3.26 -3.00 -19.19
C ALA A 13 -2.89 -2.18 -17.95
N SER A 14 -3.75 -1.24 -17.53
CA SER A 14 -3.54 -0.45 -16.32
C SER A 14 -3.55 -1.32 -15.06
N ILE A 15 -4.52 -2.22 -14.93
CA ILE A 15 -4.62 -3.15 -13.79
C ILE A 15 -3.41 -4.10 -13.78
N LEU A 16 -3.11 -4.72 -14.93
CA LEU A 16 -2.02 -5.69 -15.07
C LEU A 16 -0.65 -5.08 -14.73
N PHE A 17 -0.46 -3.80 -15.02
CA PHE A 17 0.76 -3.08 -14.66
C PHE A 17 0.75 -2.64 -13.18
N THR A 18 -0.38 -2.11 -12.69
CA THR A 18 -0.44 -1.48 -11.37
C THR A 18 -0.37 -2.49 -10.23
N ILE A 19 -0.97 -3.69 -10.37
CA ILE A 19 -0.93 -4.70 -9.31
C ILE A 19 0.49 -5.15 -8.98
N PRO A 20 1.35 -5.56 -9.94
CA PRO A 20 2.75 -5.87 -9.66
C PRO A 20 3.52 -4.69 -9.05
N VAL A 21 3.29 -3.47 -9.54
CA VAL A 21 3.92 -2.27 -8.97
C VAL A 21 3.51 -2.07 -7.52
N TYR A 22 2.22 -2.22 -7.21
CA TYR A 22 1.73 -2.17 -5.84
C TYR A 22 2.44 -3.19 -4.94
N ILE A 23 2.54 -4.45 -5.37
CA ILE A 23 3.21 -5.51 -4.59
C ILE A 23 4.69 -5.16 -4.36
N ILE A 24 5.39 -4.71 -5.41
CA ILE A 24 6.80 -4.28 -5.29
C ILE A 24 6.94 -3.13 -4.28
N LEU A 25 6.05 -2.16 -4.29
CA LEU A 25 6.10 -1.04 -3.37
C LEU A 25 5.74 -1.46 -1.94
N HIS A 26 4.73 -2.32 -1.76
CA HIS A 26 4.30 -2.84 -0.47
C HIS A 26 5.42 -3.65 0.20
N GLU A 27 5.87 -4.72 -0.46
CA GLU A 27 6.95 -5.57 0.05
C GLU A 27 8.30 -4.81 0.11
N GLY A 28 8.50 -3.88 -0.84
CA GLY A 28 9.65 -2.98 -0.84
C GLY A 28 9.68 -2.05 0.36
N GLY A 29 8.53 -1.58 0.82
CA GLY A 29 8.41 -0.79 2.05
C GLY A 29 8.91 -1.56 3.27
N HIS A 30 8.42 -2.79 3.46
CA HIS A 30 8.90 -3.69 4.52
C HIS A 30 10.40 -3.98 4.39
N ALA A 31 10.86 -4.28 3.16
CA ALA A 31 12.26 -4.59 2.89
C ALA A 31 13.20 -3.42 3.24
N LEU A 32 12.82 -2.18 2.93
CA LEU A 32 13.62 -0.99 3.26
C LEU A 32 13.84 -0.86 4.78
N ILE A 33 12.80 -1.06 5.58
CA ILE A 33 12.91 -1.00 7.04
C ILE A 33 13.70 -2.19 7.57
N ALA A 34 13.45 -3.41 7.07
CA ALA A 34 14.21 -4.61 7.48
C ALA A 34 15.71 -4.43 7.22
N LEU A 35 16.09 -3.97 6.02
CA LEU A 35 17.48 -3.70 5.66
C LEU A 35 18.10 -2.62 6.56
N SER A 36 17.36 -1.55 6.89
CA SER A 36 17.83 -0.50 7.80
C SER A 36 18.08 -1.00 9.23
N CYS A 37 17.40 -2.09 9.63
CA CYS A 37 17.58 -2.78 10.89
C CYS A 37 18.70 -3.85 10.87
N GLY A 38 19.44 -3.98 9.75
CA GLY A 38 20.52 -4.95 9.58
C GLY A 38 20.05 -6.35 9.21
N ALA A 39 18.80 -6.52 8.81
CA ALA A 39 18.30 -7.78 8.27
C ALA A 39 18.80 -8.00 6.82
N ARG A 40 18.76 -9.26 6.39
CA ARG A 40 19.04 -9.66 5.00
C ARG A 40 17.76 -10.19 4.37
N ILE A 41 17.37 -9.67 3.22
CA ILE A 41 16.24 -10.20 2.45
C ILE A 41 16.66 -11.54 1.85
N THR A 42 15.92 -12.60 2.17
CA THR A 42 16.18 -13.97 1.70
C THR A 42 15.27 -14.36 0.54
N GLU A 43 14.09 -13.77 0.45
CA GLU A 43 13.15 -14.01 -0.63
C GLU A 43 12.30 -12.76 -0.88
N PHE A 44 11.99 -12.52 -2.16
CA PHE A 44 11.09 -11.46 -2.58
C PHE A 44 10.23 -11.98 -3.74
N SER A 45 8.95 -12.14 -3.53
CA SER A 45 8.03 -12.75 -4.51
C SER A 45 6.92 -11.79 -4.92
N ILE A 46 6.93 -11.35 -6.17
CA ILE A 46 5.85 -10.54 -6.74
C ILE A 46 4.58 -11.40 -6.92
N LEU A 47 4.72 -12.63 -7.42
CA LEU A 47 3.57 -13.50 -7.66
C LEU A 47 2.95 -14.03 -6.36
N GLY A 48 3.76 -14.23 -5.33
CA GLY A 48 3.31 -14.65 -4.01
C GLY A 48 2.88 -13.49 -3.12
N ALA A 49 3.18 -12.25 -3.50
CA ALA A 49 2.94 -11.05 -2.70
C ALA A 49 3.47 -11.19 -1.27
N TYR A 50 4.76 -11.53 -1.15
CA TYR A 50 5.44 -11.62 0.14
C TYR A 50 6.93 -11.35 0.04
N MET A 51 7.52 -10.96 1.17
CA MET A 51 8.95 -10.81 1.39
C MET A 51 9.35 -11.60 2.64
N ARG A 52 10.52 -12.24 2.61
CA ARG A 52 11.14 -12.91 3.77
C ARG A 52 12.49 -12.28 4.08
N TYR A 53 12.81 -12.23 5.35
CA TYR A 53 14.10 -11.72 5.82
C TYR A 53 14.63 -12.58 6.98
N GLU A 54 15.94 -12.47 7.21
CA GLU A 54 16.63 -13.11 8.34
C GLU A 54 17.52 -12.10 9.05
N GLY A 55 17.64 -12.28 10.38
CA GLY A 55 18.43 -11.39 11.23
C GLY A 55 17.79 -10.02 11.43
N GLY A 56 18.63 -9.02 11.69
CA GLY A 56 18.18 -7.68 12.05
C GLY A 56 17.86 -7.52 13.53
N THR A 57 17.90 -6.28 14.00
CA THR A 57 17.53 -5.92 15.37
C THR A 57 16.44 -4.86 15.32
N PHE A 58 15.24 -5.24 15.72
CA PHE A 58 14.08 -4.36 15.73
C PHE A 58 13.79 -3.86 17.13
N THR A 59 13.62 -2.54 17.25
CA THR A 59 12.99 -1.90 18.41
C THR A 59 11.49 -1.84 18.20
N ALA A 60 10.71 -1.50 19.23
CA ALA A 60 9.27 -1.28 19.06
C ALA A 60 8.96 -0.25 17.96
N LEU A 61 9.75 0.84 17.89
CA LEU A 61 9.60 1.87 16.85
C LEU A 61 9.90 1.33 15.46
N THR A 62 11.04 0.66 15.26
CA THR A 62 11.42 0.16 13.94
C THR A 62 10.52 -0.99 13.48
N LEU A 63 9.99 -1.78 14.40
CA LEU A 63 9.01 -2.81 14.09
C LEU A 63 7.67 -2.19 13.67
N SER A 64 7.22 -1.14 14.35
CA SER A 64 6.02 -0.40 13.92
C SER A 64 6.21 0.26 12.56
N LEU A 65 7.40 0.84 12.29
CA LEU A 65 7.74 1.37 10.97
C LEU A 65 7.77 0.27 9.91
N PHE A 66 8.25 -0.92 10.25
CA PHE A 66 8.22 -2.08 9.34
C PHE A 66 6.78 -2.38 8.90
N TYR A 67 5.85 -2.54 9.83
CA TYR A 67 4.47 -2.86 9.51
C TYR A 67 3.76 -1.75 8.71
N ILE A 68 3.94 -0.48 9.06
CA ILE A 68 3.27 0.60 8.33
C ILE A 68 3.90 0.88 6.96
N ALA A 69 5.16 0.52 6.73
CA ALA A 69 5.90 0.84 5.51
C ALA A 69 5.30 0.19 4.26
N GLY A 70 4.70 -1.00 4.39
CA GLY A 70 4.00 -1.67 3.30
C GLY A 70 2.82 -0.86 2.75
N MET A 71 2.07 -0.18 3.62
CA MET A 71 1.00 0.72 3.19
C MET A 71 1.55 2.11 2.81
N LEU A 72 2.48 2.63 3.58
CA LEU A 72 2.92 4.02 3.45
C LEU A 72 3.66 4.28 2.14
N LEU A 73 4.54 3.37 1.68
CA LEU A 73 5.30 3.58 0.46
C LEU A 73 4.41 3.65 -0.80
N PRO A 74 3.46 2.72 -1.05
CA PRO A 74 2.51 2.86 -2.14
C PRO A 74 1.70 4.16 -2.08
N VAL A 75 1.22 4.55 -0.89
CA VAL A 75 0.45 5.80 -0.71
C VAL A 75 1.28 7.04 -1.04
N LEU A 76 2.53 7.11 -0.59
CA LEU A 76 3.42 8.23 -0.93
C LEU A 76 3.69 8.33 -2.43
N ILE A 77 3.90 7.20 -3.11
CA ILE A 77 4.06 7.16 -4.57
C ILE A 77 2.78 7.58 -5.27
N SER A 78 1.62 7.15 -4.77
CA SER A 78 0.30 7.57 -5.27
C SER A 78 0.12 9.09 -5.18
N ILE A 79 0.40 9.68 -4.02
CA ILE A 79 0.31 11.14 -3.81
C ILE A 79 1.26 11.87 -4.76
N ALA A 80 2.52 11.44 -4.84
CA ALA A 80 3.48 12.04 -5.76
C ALA A 80 3.00 11.97 -7.22
N TYR A 81 2.42 10.84 -7.62
CA TYR A 81 1.84 10.68 -8.96
C TYR A 81 0.67 11.64 -9.20
N MET A 82 -0.27 11.78 -8.25
CA MET A 82 -1.42 12.68 -8.37
C MET A 82 -0.98 14.14 -8.49
N LEU A 83 0.02 14.57 -7.72
CA LEU A 83 0.57 15.92 -7.79
C LEU A 83 1.27 16.21 -9.13
N LEU A 84 1.77 15.18 -9.83
CA LEU A 84 2.41 15.30 -11.15
C LEU A 84 1.43 15.08 -12.32
N TYR A 85 0.16 14.80 -12.03
CA TYR A 85 -0.84 14.53 -13.05
C TYR A 85 -1.03 15.73 -14.01
N ARG A 86 -1.18 15.43 -15.30
CA ARG A 86 -1.38 16.44 -16.34
C ARG A 86 -2.70 16.18 -17.07
N ASP A 87 -3.69 17.02 -16.84
CA ASP A 87 -5.02 16.91 -17.46
C ASP A 87 -5.01 17.12 -18.99
N ALA A 88 -4.00 17.83 -19.52
CA ALA A 88 -3.86 18.08 -20.96
C ALA A 88 -3.60 16.83 -21.84
N ALA A 89 -3.32 15.65 -21.24
CA ALA A 89 -3.07 14.44 -21.98
C ALA A 89 -4.34 13.87 -22.62
N GLN A 90 -4.30 13.64 -23.94
CA GLN A 90 -5.46 13.17 -24.73
C GLN A 90 -5.53 11.63 -24.83
N SER A 91 -4.54 10.92 -24.34
CA SER A 91 -4.48 9.45 -24.43
C SER A 91 -5.53 8.79 -23.54
N VAL A 92 -6.35 7.90 -24.13
CA VAL A 92 -7.33 7.09 -23.38
C VAL A 92 -6.65 6.24 -22.32
N PHE A 93 -5.50 5.64 -22.65
CA PHE A 93 -4.72 4.87 -21.70
C PHE A 93 -4.25 5.72 -20.52
N TYR A 94 -3.66 6.90 -20.79
CA TYR A 94 -3.17 7.77 -19.71
C TYR A 94 -4.29 8.17 -18.75
N ARG A 95 -5.48 8.51 -19.22
CA ARG A 95 -6.61 8.90 -18.35
C ARG A 95 -7.07 7.75 -17.48
N ILE A 96 -7.22 6.55 -18.03
CA ILE A 96 -7.64 5.36 -17.29
C ILE A 96 -6.55 4.95 -16.29
N PHE A 97 -5.31 4.94 -16.73
CA PHE A 97 -4.17 4.62 -15.88
C PHE A 97 -4.03 5.62 -14.71
N SER A 98 -4.14 6.93 -14.99
CA SER A 98 -4.02 7.97 -13.98
C SER A 98 -5.14 7.96 -12.94
N PHE A 99 -6.26 7.34 -13.24
CA PHE A 99 -7.32 7.09 -12.26
C PHE A 99 -7.06 5.81 -11.47
N LEU A 100 -6.73 4.71 -12.15
CA LEU A 100 -6.58 3.40 -11.52
C LEU A 100 -5.29 3.27 -10.70
N PHE A 101 -4.20 3.85 -11.15
CA PHE A 101 -2.90 3.74 -10.50
C PHE A 101 -2.96 4.28 -9.05
N PRO A 102 -3.35 5.54 -8.79
CA PRO A 102 -3.46 6.02 -7.42
C PRO A 102 -4.54 5.29 -6.62
N LEU A 103 -5.67 4.92 -7.24
CA LEU A 103 -6.74 4.20 -6.56
C LEU A 103 -6.27 2.84 -6.03
N ILE A 104 -5.55 2.06 -6.83
CA ILE A 104 -5.04 0.74 -6.42
C ILE A 104 -3.94 0.90 -5.35
N LEU A 105 -3.06 1.89 -5.49
CA LEU A 105 -1.98 2.12 -4.53
C LEU A 105 -2.50 2.61 -3.16
N THR A 106 -3.65 3.28 -3.10
CA THR A 106 -4.25 3.75 -1.85
C THR A 106 -5.26 2.76 -1.24
N ALA A 107 -5.72 1.76 -2.01
CA ALA A 107 -6.69 0.77 -1.55
C ALA A 107 -6.31 0.07 -0.22
N PRO A 108 -5.03 -0.21 0.09
CA PRO A 108 -4.64 -0.79 1.37
C PRO A 108 -5.03 0.04 2.59
N ALA A 109 -5.19 1.36 2.46
CA ALA A 109 -5.68 2.20 3.54
C ALA A 109 -7.07 1.74 4.05
N LEU A 110 -7.87 1.05 3.21
CA LEU A 110 -9.13 0.44 3.63
C LEU A 110 -8.93 -0.68 4.65
N ALA A 111 -7.89 -1.53 4.49
CA ALA A 111 -7.55 -2.55 5.49
C ALA A 111 -7.18 -1.89 6.83
N TRP A 112 -6.43 -0.79 6.80
CA TRP A 112 -6.10 0.02 7.97
C TRP A 112 -7.32 0.70 8.61
N GLY A 113 -8.43 0.80 7.89
CA GLY A 113 -9.73 1.22 8.43
C GLY A 113 -10.55 0.06 9.01
N ILE A 114 -10.43 -1.15 8.47
CA ILE A 114 -11.26 -2.30 8.86
C ILE A 114 -10.61 -3.14 9.97
N VAL A 115 -9.31 -3.45 9.83
CA VAL A 115 -8.62 -4.36 10.77
C VAL A 115 -8.61 -3.85 12.22
N PRO A 116 -8.47 -2.54 12.52
CA PRO A 116 -8.61 -2.07 13.89
C PRO A 116 -9.96 -2.41 14.56
N LEU A 117 -11.06 -2.44 13.78
CA LEU A 117 -12.38 -2.85 14.30
C LEU A 117 -12.42 -4.36 14.57
N LEU A 118 -11.80 -5.16 13.70
CA LEU A 118 -11.64 -6.60 13.93
C LEU A 118 -10.75 -6.88 15.15
N TYR A 119 -9.70 -6.09 15.34
CA TYR A 119 -8.82 -6.18 16.51
C TYR A 119 -9.57 -5.94 17.83
N LEU A 120 -10.47 -4.94 17.87
CA LEU A 120 -11.30 -4.66 19.04
C LEU A 120 -12.31 -5.78 19.36
N SER A 121 -12.62 -6.64 18.38
CA SER A 121 -13.54 -7.79 18.54
C SER A 121 -12.81 -9.13 18.63
N ASP A 122 -11.49 -9.15 18.83
CA ASP A 122 -10.64 -10.35 18.87
C ASP A 122 -10.72 -11.21 17.58
N GLN A 123 -10.99 -10.57 16.43
CA GLN A 123 -11.13 -11.23 15.12
C GLN A 123 -10.07 -10.75 14.10
N ALA A 124 -9.04 -10.05 14.56
CA ALA A 124 -7.99 -9.58 13.66
C ALA A 124 -7.23 -10.74 13.03
N PRO A 125 -6.86 -10.66 11.73
CA PRO A 125 -6.05 -11.69 11.08
C PRO A 125 -4.68 -11.79 11.75
N PRO A 126 -4.20 -13.01 12.06
CA PRO A 126 -2.86 -13.18 12.62
C PRO A 126 -1.81 -12.85 11.56
N GLY A 127 -0.75 -12.12 11.97
CA GLY A 127 0.35 -11.75 11.08
C GLY A 127 0.03 -10.66 10.06
N ASP A 128 -1.10 -10.00 10.21
CA ASP A 128 -1.48 -8.83 9.42
C ASP A 128 -0.69 -7.59 9.83
N ASP A 129 -0.36 -6.72 8.87
CA ASP A 129 0.44 -5.52 9.10
C ASP A 129 -0.20 -4.54 10.09
N VAL A 130 -1.51 -4.38 10.04
CA VAL A 130 -2.23 -3.46 10.94
C VAL A 130 -2.22 -4.00 12.36
N THR A 131 -2.44 -5.31 12.52
CA THR A 131 -2.34 -6.00 13.81
C THR A 131 -0.93 -5.85 14.38
N GLY A 132 0.09 -6.17 13.58
CA GLY A 132 1.49 -6.03 13.98
C GLY A 132 1.87 -4.58 14.33
N PHE A 133 1.33 -3.59 13.62
CA PHE A 133 1.52 -2.18 13.93
C PHE A 133 0.89 -1.80 15.28
N ILE A 134 -0.35 -2.20 15.54
CA ILE A 134 -1.04 -1.92 16.81
C ILE A 134 -0.25 -2.53 17.97
N GLU A 135 0.14 -3.79 17.86
CA GLU A 135 0.87 -4.52 18.90
C GLU A 135 2.28 -3.95 19.17
N SER A 136 3.01 -3.60 18.11
CA SER A 136 4.38 -3.10 18.24
C SER A 136 4.44 -1.64 18.70
N SER A 137 3.49 -0.80 18.25
CA SER A 137 3.45 0.63 18.60
C SER A 137 2.74 0.94 19.91
N GLY A 138 1.83 0.05 20.35
CA GLY A 138 0.90 0.34 21.45
C GLY A 138 -0.15 1.39 21.08
N ALA A 139 -0.32 1.70 19.78
CA ALA A 139 -1.30 2.66 19.33
C ALA A 139 -2.73 2.17 19.58
N SER A 140 -3.62 3.08 20.00
CA SER A 140 -5.05 2.75 20.11
C SER A 140 -5.61 2.36 18.75
N PRO A 141 -6.37 1.24 18.63
CA PRO A 141 -7.04 0.87 17.39
C PRO A 141 -7.91 2.00 16.81
N TRP A 142 -8.55 2.79 17.66
CA TRP A 142 -9.32 3.97 17.24
C TRP A 142 -8.47 5.06 16.61
N ALA A 143 -7.25 5.27 17.11
CA ALA A 143 -6.32 6.23 16.51
C ALA A 143 -5.85 5.76 15.13
N VAL A 144 -5.58 4.45 14.96
CA VAL A 144 -5.20 3.84 13.68
C VAL A 144 -6.35 3.96 12.68
N LEU A 145 -7.58 3.63 13.07
CA LEU A 145 -8.79 3.80 12.26
C LEU A 145 -8.95 5.25 11.79
N LEU A 146 -8.88 6.21 12.73
CA LEU A 146 -9.03 7.63 12.40
C LEU A 146 -7.94 8.09 11.43
N GLY A 147 -6.68 7.70 11.67
CA GLY A 147 -5.56 8.01 10.78
C GLY A 147 -5.77 7.47 9.37
N ALA A 148 -6.22 6.23 9.25
CA ALA A 148 -6.52 5.60 7.95
C ALA A 148 -7.67 6.33 7.21
N VAL A 149 -8.75 6.69 7.91
CA VAL A 149 -9.88 7.42 7.33
C VAL A 149 -9.44 8.80 6.84
N LEU A 150 -8.66 9.54 7.65
CA LEU A 150 -8.14 10.85 7.27
C LEU A 150 -7.18 10.75 6.07
N LEU A 151 -6.30 9.75 6.05
CA LEU A 151 -5.38 9.50 4.94
C LEU A 151 -6.16 9.20 3.65
N PHE A 152 -7.11 8.28 3.71
CA PHE A 152 -7.92 7.90 2.56
C PHE A 152 -8.76 9.07 2.05
N ALA A 153 -9.42 9.81 2.96
CA ALA A 153 -10.16 11.02 2.61
C ALA A 153 -9.24 12.07 1.95
N GLY A 154 -8.04 12.30 2.51
CA GLY A 154 -7.05 13.20 1.91
C GLY A 154 -6.67 12.80 0.50
N CYS A 155 -6.46 11.52 0.23
CA CYS A 155 -6.17 11.02 -1.12
C CYS A 155 -7.33 11.19 -2.12
N LEU A 156 -8.59 11.21 -1.64
CA LEU A 156 -9.76 11.45 -2.50
C LEU A 156 -9.93 12.91 -2.92
N PHE A 157 -9.32 13.86 -2.20
CA PHE A 157 -9.38 15.29 -2.52
C PHE A 157 -8.24 15.75 -3.44
N LEU A 158 -7.24 14.90 -3.73
CA LEU A 158 -6.15 15.17 -4.67
C LEU A 158 -6.51 14.74 -6.09
#